data_d556a9017428c4ac9c48423fb092051e
#
_entry.id   d556a9017428c4ac9c48423fb092051e
#
_cell.length_a   1.000
_cell.length_b   1.000
_cell.length_c   1.000
_cell.angle_alpha   90.00
_cell.angle_beta   90.00
_cell.angle_gamma   90.00
#
_symmetry.space_group_name_H-M   'P 1'
#
loop_
_entity.id
_entity.type
_entity.pdbx_description
1 polymer ?
#
loop_
_entity_poly.entity_id
_entity_poly.type
_entity_poly.pdbx_seq_one_letter_code
_entity_poly.pdbx_strand_id
1 'polypeptide(L)'
;MKEYHGEKRYKDYLLKRYSISREGYLMKNTHGKVYRIRPKKEGRDYYFVDGVTDLKIDALKFAVLYHYDIWDSIHQLRLKDGDPSNLKATNIITKR
;
A
#
# COMPACT_ATOMS: atom_id res chain seq x y z
N MET A 1 -2.08 -18.50 -12.83
CA MET A 1 -1.42 -17.34 -12.40
C MET A 1 -0.13 -17.64 -11.72
N LYS A 2 0.81 -16.83 -11.98
CA LYS A 2 2.07 -17.03 -11.41
C LYS A 2 2.05 -16.73 -9.94
N GLU A 3 2.47 -17.66 -9.19
CA GLU A 3 2.61 -17.46 -7.79
C GLU A 3 3.89 -16.76 -7.53
N TYR A 4 3.90 -15.90 -6.57
CA TYR A 4 5.15 -15.33 -6.16
C TYR A 4 5.78 -16.29 -5.19
N HIS A 5 6.80 -16.93 -5.64
CA HIS A 5 7.54 -17.75 -4.75
C HIS A 5 8.05 -16.83 -3.68
N GLY A 6 7.55 -16.93 -2.57
CA GLY A 6 7.99 -16.09 -1.55
C GLY A 6 7.25 -14.79 -1.57
N GLU A 7 6.21 -14.76 -0.80
CA GLU A 7 5.49 -13.55 -0.52
C GLU A 7 6.44 -12.48 0.02
N LYS A 8 7.47 -12.90 0.74
CA LYS A 8 8.45 -11.98 1.28
C LYS A 8 9.19 -11.23 0.18
N ARG A 9 9.54 -11.91 -0.90
CA ARG A 9 10.23 -11.26 -2.00
C ARG A 9 9.36 -10.19 -2.65
N TYR A 10 8.08 -10.48 -2.79
CA TYR A 10 7.16 -9.53 -3.37
C TYR A 10 6.96 -8.33 -2.45
N LYS A 11 6.85 -8.55 -1.15
CA LYS A 11 6.73 -7.47 -0.19
C LYS A 11 7.97 -6.58 -0.21
N ASP A 12 9.14 -7.20 -0.25
CA ASP A 12 10.39 -6.44 -0.28
C ASP A 12 10.47 -5.60 -1.56
N TYR A 13 10.03 -6.15 -2.68
CA TYR A 13 9.99 -5.43 -3.94
C TYR A 13 9.12 -4.18 -3.83
N LEU A 14 7.93 -4.33 -3.26
CA LEU A 14 7.03 -3.21 -3.11
C LEU A 14 7.60 -2.14 -2.18
N LEU A 15 8.22 -2.56 -1.09
CA LEU A 15 8.77 -1.62 -0.11
C LEU A 15 9.96 -0.85 -0.64
N LYS A 16 10.64 -1.38 -1.65
CA LYS A 16 11.74 -0.65 -2.27
C LYS A 16 11.24 0.38 -3.27
N ARG A 17 10.12 0.11 -3.91
CA ARG A 17 9.63 0.99 -4.97
C ARG A 17 8.60 1.99 -4.50
N TYR A 18 7.92 1.71 -3.42
CA TYR A 18 6.84 2.57 -2.95
C TYR A 18 6.98 2.86 -1.48
N SER A 19 6.40 3.98 -1.07
CA SER A 19 6.41 4.36 0.34
C SER A 19 5.19 5.22 0.63
N ILE A 20 4.98 5.51 1.90
CA ILE A 20 3.90 6.39 2.32
C ILE A 20 4.54 7.59 3.02
N SER A 21 4.21 8.79 2.60
CA SER A 21 4.78 9.98 3.22
C SER A 21 4.15 10.21 4.58
N ARG A 22 4.73 11.13 5.35
CA ARG A 22 4.19 11.49 6.65
C ARG A 22 2.75 11.99 6.54
N GLU A 23 2.45 12.67 5.44
CA GLU A 23 1.12 13.20 5.21
C GLU A 23 0.11 12.13 4.75
N GLY A 24 0.57 10.92 4.52
CA GLY A 24 -0.30 9.84 4.07
C GLY A 24 -0.41 9.71 2.58
N TYR A 25 0.52 10.29 1.82
CA TYR A 25 0.52 10.17 0.38
C TYR A 25 1.30 8.96 -0.08
N LEU A 26 0.76 8.28 -1.09
CA LEU A 26 1.48 7.17 -1.71
C LEU A 26 2.58 7.73 -2.60
N MET A 27 3.79 7.27 -2.42
CA MET A 27 4.96 7.76 -3.14
C MET A 27 5.62 6.62 -3.92
N LYS A 28 6.21 6.96 -5.05
CA LYS A 28 6.96 6.00 -5.85
C LYS A 28 8.41 6.45 -5.93
N ASN A 29 9.32 5.51 -5.71
CA ASN A 29 10.76 5.78 -5.81
C ASN A 29 11.26 5.28 -7.15
N THR A 30 11.86 6.15 -7.94
CA THR A 30 12.37 5.78 -9.25
C THR A 30 13.62 6.57 -9.55
N HIS A 31 14.69 5.87 -9.87
CA HIS A 31 15.96 6.52 -10.25
C HIS A 31 16.39 7.62 -9.29
N GLY A 32 16.28 7.33 -8.00
CA GLY A 32 16.71 8.29 -7.00
C GLY A 32 15.77 9.44 -6.75
N LYS A 33 14.61 9.42 -7.39
CA LYS A 33 13.62 10.45 -7.18
C LYS A 33 12.36 9.86 -6.58
N VAL A 34 11.62 10.70 -5.86
CA VAL A 34 10.39 10.28 -5.20
C VAL A 34 9.25 11.09 -5.75
N TYR A 35 8.21 10.42 -6.25
CA TYR A 35 7.05 11.07 -6.84
C TYR A 35 5.80 10.67 -6.10
N ARG A 36 4.86 11.59 -6.00
CA ARG A 36 3.55 11.25 -5.46
C ARG A 36 2.73 10.53 -6.52
N ILE A 37 2.06 9.46 -6.13
CA ILE A 37 1.13 8.74 -6.98
C ILE A 37 -0.25 8.91 -6.40
N ARG A 38 -1.24 9.15 -7.25
CA ARG A 38 -2.61 9.25 -6.79
C ARG A 38 -3.31 7.92 -7.07
N PRO A 39 -3.68 7.18 -6.03
CA PRO A 39 -4.43 5.94 -6.25
C PRO A 39 -5.74 6.20 -6.96
N LYS A 40 -6.19 5.21 -7.70
CA LYS A 40 -7.47 5.29 -8.38
C LYS A 40 -8.52 4.66 -7.51
N LYS A 41 -9.72 5.18 -7.60
CA LYS A 41 -10.84 4.68 -6.81
C LYS A 41 -11.66 3.68 -7.60
N GLU A 42 -12.03 2.59 -6.97
CA GLU A 42 -12.88 1.59 -7.56
C GLU A 42 -13.84 1.12 -6.48
N GLY A 43 -15.10 1.52 -6.57
CA GLY A 43 -16.04 1.26 -5.49
C GLY A 43 -15.65 2.03 -4.25
N ARG A 44 -15.36 1.33 -3.19
CA ARG A 44 -14.93 1.93 -1.94
C ARG A 44 -13.42 1.85 -1.74
N ASP A 45 -12.75 1.17 -2.65
CA ASP A 45 -11.34 0.89 -2.49
C ASP A 45 -10.50 1.78 -3.39
N TYR A 46 -9.25 1.97 -3.00
CA TYR A 46 -8.27 2.68 -3.79
C TYR A 46 -7.17 1.71 -4.16
N TYR A 47 -6.66 1.83 -5.38
CA TYR A 47 -5.62 0.94 -5.85
C TYR A 47 -4.63 1.69 -6.72
N PHE A 48 -3.47 1.10 -6.92
CA PHE A 48 -2.50 1.60 -7.88
C PHE A 48 -1.93 0.41 -8.66
N VAL A 49 -1.37 0.69 -9.82
CA VAL A 49 -0.83 -0.36 -10.67
C VAL A 49 0.67 -0.21 -10.73
N ASP A 50 1.38 -1.29 -10.45
CA ASP A 50 2.84 -1.28 -10.57
C ASP A 50 3.20 -1.38 -12.04
N GLY A 51 3.97 -0.41 -12.55
CA GLY A 51 4.28 -0.32 -13.97
C GLY A 51 5.19 -1.42 -14.48
N VAL A 52 5.92 -2.08 -13.59
CA VAL A 52 6.84 -3.15 -14.01
C VAL A 52 6.12 -4.48 -14.09
N THR A 53 5.36 -4.82 -13.08
CA THR A 53 4.66 -6.11 -13.03
C THR A 53 3.25 -6.06 -13.57
N ASP A 54 2.73 -4.86 -13.77
CA ASP A 54 1.36 -4.63 -14.21
C ASP A 54 0.33 -5.21 -13.25
N LEU A 55 0.70 -5.29 -11.98
CA LEU A 55 -0.19 -5.81 -10.96
C LEU A 55 -0.95 -4.68 -10.29
N LYS A 56 -2.21 -4.95 -10.00
CA LYS A 56 -3.08 -4.02 -9.30
C LYS A 56 -2.90 -4.24 -7.81
N ILE A 57 -2.60 -3.19 -7.08
CA ILE A 57 -2.29 -3.28 -5.65
C ILE A 57 -3.23 -2.40 -4.86
N ASP A 58 -3.88 -2.97 -3.87
CA ASP A 58 -4.76 -2.22 -2.98
C ASP A 58 -3.92 -1.26 -2.15
N ALA A 59 -4.25 0.03 -2.21
CA ALA A 59 -3.45 1.05 -1.54
C ALA A 59 -3.46 0.89 -0.03
N LEU A 60 -4.61 0.52 0.54
CA LEU A 60 -4.71 0.35 1.97
C LEU A 60 -3.91 -0.87 2.43
N LYS A 61 -3.94 -1.94 1.64
CA LYS A 61 -3.16 -3.12 1.95
C LYS A 61 -1.68 -2.80 1.94
N PHE A 62 -1.23 -2.01 0.97
CA PHE A 62 0.16 -1.58 0.94
C PHE A 62 0.50 -0.71 2.14
N ALA A 63 -0.40 0.19 2.53
CA ALA A 63 -0.14 1.05 3.67
C ALA A 63 0.03 0.25 4.96
N VAL A 64 -0.77 -0.80 5.13
CA VAL A 64 -0.65 -1.68 6.29
C VAL A 64 0.69 -2.41 6.27
N LEU A 65 1.11 -2.85 5.09
CA LEU A 65 2.43 -3.45 4.95
C LEU A 65 3.53 -2.45 5.32
N TYR A 66 3.43 -1.25 4.80
CA TYR A 66 4.45 -0.22 5.00
C TYR A 66 4.58 0.21 6.46
N HIS A 67 3.44 0.41 7.13
CA HIS A 67 3.45 0.92 8.49
C HIS A 67 3.62 -0.18 9.55
N TYR A 68 3.08 -1.36 9.29
CA TYR A 68 2.98 -2.39 10.32
C TYR A 68 3.59 -3.72 9.94
N ASP A 69 4.10 -3.83 8.72
CA ASP A 69 4.70 -5.07 8.22
C ASP A 69 3.71 -6.24 8.26
N ILE A 70 2.46 -5.95 7.93
CA ILE A 70 1.39 -6.95 7.88
C ILE A 70 0.88 -7.03 6.46
N TRP A 71 0.80 -8.23 5.90
CA TRP A 71 0.35 -8.42 4.53
C TRP A 71 -0.94 -9.21 4.41
N ASP A 72 -1.21 -10.02 5.34
CA ASP A 72 -2.32 -10.92 5.27
C ASP A 72 -3.63 -10.30 5.57
N SER A 73 -4.54 -10.44 5.71
CA SER A 73 -5.85 -10.10 6.19
C SER A 73 -6.02 -8.68 6.64
N ILE A 74 -6.65 -7.91 5.84
CA ILE A 74 -6.95 -6.54 6.22
C ILE A 74 -8.36 -6.39 6.82
N HIS A 75 -9.07 -7.48 7.00
CA HIS A 75 -10.42 -7.38 7.55
C HIS A 75 -10.43 -7.02 9.04
N GLN A 76 -9.29 -7.10 9.69
CA GLN A 76 -9.15 -6.69 11.07
C GLN A 76 -8.83 -5.20 11.22
N LEU A 77 -8.94 -4.49 10.14
CA LEU A 77 -8.47 -3.12 10.07
C LEU A 77 -9.60 -2.14 10.35
N ARG A 78 -9.28 -1.05 11.00
CA ARG A 78 -10.21 0.05 11.25
C ARG A 78 -9.58 1.33 10.79
N LEU A 79 -10.40 2.22 10.26
CA LEU A 79 -9.94 3.54 9.85
C LEU A 79 -10.48 4.56 10.84
N LYS A 80 -9.58 5.29 11.45
CA LYS A 80 -9.95 6.26 12.48
C LYS A 80 -10.91 7.31 11.95
N ASP A 81 -10.66 7.83 10.76
CA ASP A 81 -11.53 8.83 10.15
C ASP A 81 -12.49 8.26 9.11
N GLY A 82 -12.46 6.95 8.90
CA GLY A 82 -13.34 6.30 7.94
C GLY A 82 -12.97 6.55 6.49
N ASP A 83 -11.87 7.22 6.22
CA ASP A 83 -11.48 7.57 4.86
C ASP A 83 -10.38 6.62 4.36
N PRO A 84 -10.68 5.70 3.43
CA PRO A 84 -9.69 4.74 2.94
C PRO A 84 -8.60 5.37 2.07
N SER A 85 -8.73 6.63 1.70
CA SER A 85 -7.67 7.30 0.95
C SER A 85 -6.64 7.94 1.86
N ASN A 86 -6.92 7.98 3.16
CA ASN A 86 -5.98 8.53 4.13
C ASN A 86 -5.07 7.42 4.62
N LEU A 87 -3.86 7.36 4.08
CA LEU A 87 -2.93 6.27 4.35
C LEU A 87 -1.96 6.54 5.49
N LYS A 88 -2.26 7.54 6.32
CA LYS A 88 -1.41 7.81 7.48
C LYS A 88 -1.45 6.67 8.48
N ALA A 89 -0.32 6.40 9.10
CA ALA A 89 -0.26 5.36 10.13
C ALA A 89 -1.27 5.62 11.24
N THR A 90 -1.44 6.88 11.61
CA THR A 90 -2.35 7.24 12.70
C THR A 90 -3.81 7.00 12.36
N ASN A 91 -4.14 6.89 11.08
CA ASN A 91 -5.50 6.63 10.66
C ASN A 91 -5.82 5.14 10.58
N ILE A 92 -4.80 4.31 10.43
CA ILE A 92 -4.98 2.88 10.21
C ILE A 92 -4.74 2.14 11.51
N ILE A 93 -5.77 1.49 12.02
CA ILE A 93 -5.68 0.76 13.27
C ILE A 93 -5.87 -0.71 12.97
N THR A 94 -4.91 -1.53 13.35
CA THR A 94 -5.01 -2.96 13.14
C THR A 94 -5.34 -3.63 14.47
N LYS A 95 -6.16 -4.65 14.39
CA LYS A 95 -6.47 -5.44 15.56
C LYS A 95 -5.66 -6.71 15.48
N ARG A 96 -4.87 -6.97 16.45
CA ARG A 96 -4.06 -8.18 16.44
C ARG A 96 -4.15 -8.87 17.76
#